data_b8ba8b7001910d62264e3f3bb9693412
#
_entry.id   b8ba8b7001910d62264e3f3bb9693412
#
_cell.length_a   1.000
_cell.length_b   1.000
_cell.length_c   1.000
_cell.angle_alpha   90.00
_cell.angle_beta   90.00
_cell.angle_gamma   90.00
#
_symmetry.space_group_name_H-M   'P 1'
#
loop_
_entity.id
_entity.type
_entity.pdbx_description
1 polymer ?
#
loop_
_entity_poly.entity_id
_entity_poly.type
_entity_poly.pdbx_seq_one_letter_code
_entity_poly.pdbx_strand_id
1 'polypeptide(L)'
;MRKQKLKSRTSLIQGLCFLVFGLIVIQLFRLQVVNHKIYAAKANQQQIMKSTIFAKRGEIYFLDGDTPVPIVMNKKTYTISIDPSLVVKKREEITKKIDEIVGAYRVKTGWDEVFADPERKYFVVAKNVPYTETNNLKKADLVGVYEQET
;
A
#
# COMPACT_ATOMS: atom_id res chain seq x y z
N MET A 1 -14.08 69.15 -0.66
CA MET A 1 -13.42 68.42 0.46
C MET A 1 -13.76 66.93 0.58
N ARG A 2 -14.87 66.40 0.02
CA ARG A 2 -15.28 64.97 0.14
C ARG A 2 -14.37 64.00 -0.68
N LYS A 3 -13.86 64.41 -1.82
CA LYS A 3 -13.01 63.57 -2.70
C LYS A 3 -11.62 63.27 -2.14
N GLN A 4 -11.01 64.14 -1.29
CA GLN A 4 -9.71 63.88 -0.67
C GLN A 4 -9.79 62.83 0.43
N LYS A 5 -10.89 62.78 1.24
CA LYS A 5 -11.06 61.77 2.29
C LYS A 5 -11.31 60.37 1.73
N LEU A 6 -11.90 60.24 0.55
CA LEU A 6 -12.10 58.96 -0.14
C LEU A 6 -10.77 58.42 -0.70
N LYS A 7 -9.90 59.28 -1.30
CA LYS A 7 -8.56 58.90 -1.76
C LYS A 7 -7.68 58.38 -0.63
N SER A 8 -7.74 59.00 0.56
CA SER A 8 -6.99 58.56 1.73
C SER A 8 -7.42 57.16 2.23
N ARG A 9 -8.72 56.85 2.21
CA ARG A 9 -9.24 55.54 2.66
C ARG A 9 -8.90 54.43 1.69
N THR A 10 -9.04 54.67 0.39
CA THR A 10 -8.64 53.72 -0.65
C THR A 10 -7.14 53.44 -0.65
N SER A 11 -6.33 54.50 -0.42
CA SER A 11 -4.86 54.36 -0.30
C SER A 11 -4.45 53.52 0.91
N LEU A 12 -5.16 53.64 2.04
CA LEU A 12 -4.92 52.83 3.22
C LEU A 12 -5.25 51.33 2.96
N ILE A 13 -6.37 51.08 2.34
CA ILE A 13 -6.78 49.70 1.96
C ILE A 13 -5.77 49.11 0.98
N GLN A 14 -5.34 49.86 0.00
CA GLN A 14 -4.35 49.45 -0.98
C GLN A 14 -2.99 49.17 -0.31
N GLY A 15 -2.56 50.00 0.60
CA GLY A 15 -1.34 49.78 1.39
C GLY A 15 -1.40 48.52 2.24
N LEU A 16 -2.57 48.28 2.88
CA LEU A 16 -2.82 47.04 3.65
C LEU A 16 -2.74 45.78 2.76
N CYS A 17 -3.36 45.85 1.56
CA CYS A 17 -3.30 44.71 0.61
C CYS A 17 -1.85 44.43 0.17
N PHE A 18 -1.06 45.45 -0.13
CA PHE A 18 0.35 45.25 -0.49
C PHE A 18 1.16 44.69 0.68
N LEU A 19 0.90 45.12 1.93
CA LEU A 19 1.55 44.57 3.10
C LEU A 19 1.27 43.09 3.28
N VAL A 20 -0.02 42.68 3.20
CA VAL A 20 -0.42 41.28 3.29
C VAL A 20 0.19 40.46 2.16
N PHE A 21 0.18 40.98 0.94
CA PHE A 21 0.80 40.31 -0.19
C PHE A 21 2.32 40.12 0.01
N GLY A 22 3.01 41.15 0.49
CA GLY A 22 4.42 41.05 0.84
C GLY A 22 4.74 39.97 1.88
N LEU A 23 3.90 39.85 2.92
CA LEU A 23 4.06 38.82 3.94
C LEU A 23 3.90 37.41 3.32
N ILE A 24 2.93 37.22 2.42
CA ILE A 24 2.73 35.94 1.72
C ILE A 24 3.95 35.61 0.87
N VAL A 25 4.49 36.56 0.11
CA VAL A 25 5.69 36.33 -0.73
C VAL A 25 6.89 35.96 0.14
N ILE A 26 7.11 36.63 1.25
CA ILE A 26 8.20 36.30 2.21
C ILE A 26 8.01 34.88 2.75
N GLN A 27 6.80 34.50 3.09
CA GLN A 27 6.49 33.17 3.61
C GLN A 27 6.72 32.07 2.55
N LEU A 28 6.31 32.32 1.30
CA LEU A 28 6.57 31.42 0.19
C LEU A 28 8.08 31.28 -0.08
N PHE A 29 8.82 32.37 -0.04
CA PHE A 29 10.27 32.33 -0.19
C PHE A 29 10.93 31.48 0.89
N ARG A 30 10.52 31.63 2.17
CA ARG A 30 11.03 30.77 3.25
C ARG A 30 10.74 29.30 3.01
N LEU A 31 9.52 28.96 2.57
CA LEU A 31 9.12 27.58 2.28
C LEU A 31 9.90 26.99 1.09
N GLN A 32 10.01 27.74 0.00
CA GLN A 32 10.57 27.25 -1.25
C GLN A 32 12.11 27.28 -1.30
N VAL A 33 12.74 28.23 -0.63
CA VAL A 33 14.20 28.41 -0.69
C VAL A 33 14.87 27.95 0.60
N VAL A 34 14.47 28.48 1.75
CA VAL A 34 15.14 28.20 3.02
C VAL A 34 14.85 26.78 3.49
N ASN A 35 13.59 26.34 3.44
CA ASN A 35 13.15 25.05 3.95
C ASN A 35 13.05 23.94 2.86
N HIS A 36 13.46 24.25 1.63
CA HIS A 36 13.35 23.32 0.49
C HIS A 36 13.93 21.93 0.81
N LYS A 37 15.13 21.86 1.35
CA LYS A 37 15.80 20.58 1.67
C LYS A 37 15.03 19.74 2.68
N ILE A 38 14.41 20.37 3.68
CA ILE A 38 13.63 19.67 4.70
C ILE A 38 12.34 19.08 4.11
N TYR A 39 11.63 19.87 3.29
CA TYR A 39 10.39 19.42 2.67
C TYR A 39 10.65 18.40 1.57
N ALA A 40 11.71 18.55 0.78
CA ALA A 40 12.13 17.56 -0.22
C ALA A 40 12.52 16.23 0.45
N ALA A 41 13.24 16.25 1.58
CA ALA A 41 13.56 15.03 2.32
C ALA A 41 12.30 14.32 2.86
N LYS A 42 11.35 15.08 3.41
CA LYS A 42 10.07 14.53 3.89
C LYS A 42 9.24 13.95 2.75
N ALA A 43 9.16 14.63 1.62
CA ALA A 43 8.44 14.14 0.43
C ALA A 43 9.06 12.83 -0.09
N ASN A 44 10.39 12.77 -0.18
CA ASN A 44 11.09 11.55 -0.57
C ASN A 44 10.85 10.39 0.42
N GLN A 45 10.81 10.66 1.73
CA GLN A 45 10.49 9.61 2.71
C GLN A 45 9.07 9.07 2.57
N GLN A 46 8.10 9.91 2.19
CA GLN A 46 6.72 9.49 1.96
C GLN A 46 6.52 8.76 0.63
N GLN A 47 7.30 9.11 -0.40
CA GLN A 47 7.20 8.51 -1.74
C GLN A 47 8.00 7.21 -1.88
N ILE A 48 9.07 7.03 -1.08
CA ILE A 48 9.87 5.81 -1.12
C ILE A 48 9.22 4.79 -0.19
N MET A 49 8.39 3.91 -0.74
CA MET A 49 8.10 2.63 -0.11
C MET A 49 9.39 1.81 -0.11
N LYS A 50 10.08 1.76 1.03
CA LYS A 50 11.19 0.83 1.22
C LYS A 50 10.62 -0.58 1.31
N SER A 51 10.49 -1.25 0.18
CA SER A 51 10.26 -2.68 0.13
C SER A 51 11.60 -3.39 0.30
N THR A 52 11.74 -4.16 1.36
CA THR A 52 12.91 -5.03 1.52
C THR A 52 12.71 -6.23 0.61
N ILE A 53 13.44 -6.28 -0.49
CA ILE A 53 13.47 -7.45 -1.37
C ILE A 53 14.44 -8.44 -0.72
N PHE A 54 13.91 -9.54 -0.19
CA PHE A 54 14.74 -10.62 0.32
C PHE A 54 15.44 -11.32 -0.84
N ALA A 55 16.73 -11.61 -0.67
CA ALA A 55 17.46 -12.41 -1.63
C ALA A 55 16.83 -13.81 -1.73
N LYS A 56 16.70 -14.31 -2.97
CA LYS A 56 16.24 -15.69 -3.19
C LYS A 56 17.27 -16.65 -2.57
N ARG A 57 16.77 -17.74 -2.00
CA ARG A 57 17.67 -18.81 -1.51
C ARG A 57 18.44 -19.40 -2.69
N GLY A 58 19.70 -19.82 -2.43
CA GLY A 58 20.48 -20.55 -3.42
C GLY A 58 19.85 -21.90 -3.76
N GLU A 59 20.11 -22.37 -4.96
CA GLU A 59 19.74 -23.72 -5.42
C GLU A 59 20.95 -24.64 -5.27
N ILE A 60 20.71 -25.93 -5.03
CA ILE A 60 21.76 -26.93 -4.88
C ILE A 60 21.71 -27.85 -6.10
N TYR A 61 22.82 -27.95 -6.78
CA TYR A 61 22.99 -28.81 -7.94
C TYR A 61 23.98 -29.93 -7.63
N PHE A 62 23.71 -31.10 -8.16
CA PHE A 62 24.68 -32.22 -8.23
C PHE A 62 25.28 -32.24 -9.64
N LEU A 63 26.57 -32.57 -9.73
CA LEU A 63 27.26 -32.74 -10.99
C LEU A 63 27.22 -34.25 -11.35
N ASP A 64 26.47 -34.58 -12.41
CA ASP A 64 26.57 -35.91 -13.02
C ASP A 64 27.47 -35.78 -14.25
N GLY A 65 28.77 -36.08 -14.03
CA GLY A 65 29.81 -35.68 -14.95
C GLY A 65 29.95 -34.16 -15.05
N ASP A 66 29.74 -33.58 -16.23
CA ASP A 66 29.76 -32.13 -16.48
C ASP A 66 28.36 -31.50 -16.52
N THR A 67 27.30 -32.30 -16.27
CA THR A 67 25.93 -31.81 -16.34
C THR A 67 25.39 -31.48 -14.94
N PRO A 68 25.04 -30.21 -14.65
CA PRO A 68 24.43 -29.85 -13.38
C PRO A 68 22.98 -30.33 -13.32
N VAL A 69 22.66 -31.19 -12.35
CA VAL A 69 21.30 -31.65 -12.07
C VAL A 69 20.80 -30.99 -10.78
N PRO A 70 19.67 -30.29 -10.78
CA PRO A 70 19.18 -29.63 -9.58
C PRO A 70 18.63 -30.65 -8.58
N ILE A 71 19.15 -30.62 -7.34
CA ILE A 71 18.66 -31.44 -6.22
C ILE A 71 17.63 -30.65 -5.39
N VAL A 72 17.92 -29.37 -5.16
CA VAL A 72 17.05 -28.48 -4.37
C VAL A 72 16.75 -27.24 -5.19
N MET A 73 15.46 -27.03 -5.47
CA MET A 73 14.99 -25.85 -6.18
C MET A 73 14.07 -25.01 -5.28
N ASN A 74 14.04 -23.70 -5.51
CA ASN A 74 13.11 -22.83 -4.85
C ASN A 74 11.69 -23.03 -5.40
N LYS A 75 10.75 -23.29 -4.49
CA LYS A 75 9.32 -23.34 -4.82
C LYS A 75 8.68 -22.00 -4.46
N LYS A 76 8.05 -21.35 -5.43
CA LYS A 76 7.26 -20.16 -5.17
C LYS A 76 6.02 -20.53 -4.38
N THR A 77 5.84 -19.84 -3.26
CA THR A 77 4.65 -19.97 -2.41
C THR A 77 3.98 -18.60 -2.25
N TYR A 78 2.71 -18.62 -1.95
CA TYR A 78 1.89 -17.43 -1.84
C TYR A 78 1.20 -17.37 -0.49
N THR A 79 1.05 -16.15 0.01
CA THR A 79 0.20 -15.85 1.16
C THR A 79 -1.10 -15.26 0.64
N ILE A 80 -2.23 -15.83 1.06
CA ILE A 80 -3.56 -15.35 0.70
C ILE A 80 -4.10 -14.52 1.85
N SER A 81 -4.51 -13.30 1.54
CA SER A 81 -5.14 -12.38 2.48
C SER A 81 -6.51 -11.94 1.99
N ILE A 82 -7.35 -11.53 2.93
CA ILE A 82 -8.70 -11.06 2.66
C ILE A 82 -8.90 -9.69 3.26
N ASP A 83 -9.68 -8.84 2.59
CA ASP A 83 -10.23 -7.62 3.15
C ASP A 83 -11.66 -7.88 3.62
N PRO A 84 -11.88 -8.03 4.95
CA PRO A 84 -13.21 -8.31 5.48
C PRO A 84 -14.25 -7.25 5.09
N SER A 85 -13.86 -5.98 4.97
CA SER A 85 -14.78 -4.88 4.66
C SER A 85 -15.42 -5.00 3.28
N LEU A 86 -14.69 -5.56 2.31
CA LEU A 86 -15.17 -5.75 0.94
C LEU A 86 -16.01 -7.03 0.76
N VAL A 87 -15.79 -8.01 1.62
CA VAL A 87 -16.37 -9.36 1.49
C VAL A 87 -17.72 -9.49 2.19
N VAL A 88 -18.10 -8.56 3.07
CA VAL A 88 -19.31 -8.63 3.92
C VAL A 88 -20.56 -9.11 3.17
N LYS A 89 -20.80 -8.59 1.95
CA LYS A 89 -22.01 -8.91 1.17
C LYS A 89 -22.04 -10.31 0.58
N LYS A 90 -20.87 -10.96 0.40
CA LYS A 90 -20.73 -12.29 -0.21
C LYS A 90 -19.91 -13.23 0.67
N ARG A 91 -19.97 -13.03 1.99
CA ARG A 91 -19.16 -13.74 2.97
C ARG A 91 -19.21 -15.26 2.76
N GLU A 92 -20.38 -15.85 2.74
CA GLU A 92 -20.56 -17.32 2.65
C GLU A 92 -20.04 -17.90 1.33
N GLU A 93 -20.28 -17.22 0.22
CA GLU A 93 -19.81 -17.65 -1.09
C GLU A 93 -18.27 -17.64 -1.16
N ILE A 94 -17.65 -16.53 -0.69
CA ILE A 94 -16.21 -16.33 -0.77
C ILE A 94 -15.49 -17.26 0.21
N THR A 95 -15.97 -17.40 1.43
CA THR A 95 -15.36 -18.32 2.42
C THR A 95 -15.41 -19.76 1.94
N LYS A 96 -16.55 -20.19 1.38
CA LYS A 96 -16.69 -21.55 0.83
C LYS A 96 -15.72 -21.81 -0.33
N LYS A 97 -15.58 -20.86 -1.26
CA LYS A 97 -14.63 -20.98 -2.37
C LYS A 97 -13.18 -21.00 -1.90
N ILE A 98 -12.83 -20.18 -0.90
CA ILE A 98 -11.50 -20.19 -0.32
C ILE A 98 -11.22 -21.51 0.37
N ASP A 99 -12.16 -22.04 1.14
CA ASP A 99 -12.01 -23.34 1.82
C ASP A 99 -11.90 -24.49 0.83
N GLU A 100 -12.62 -24.44 -0.30
CA GLU A 100 -12.55 -25.44 -1.36
C GLU A 100 -11.18 -25.43 -2.07
N ILE A 101 -10.63 -24.25 -2.38
CA ILE A 101 -9.40 -24.14 -3.18
C ILE A 101 -8.15 -24.21 -2.30
N VAL A 102 -8.11 -23.50 -1.18
CA VAL A 102 -6.90 -23.34 -0.33
C VAL A 102 -7.08 -23.82 1.10
N GLY A 103 -8.14 -24.57 1.40
CA GLY A 103 -8.48 -25.02 2.75
C GLY A 103 -7.36 -25.80 3.45
N ALA A 104 -6.58 -26.61 2.70
CA ALA A 104 -5.42 -27.34 3.22
C ALA A 104 -4.28 -26.45 3.73
N TYR A 105 -4.22 -25.22 3.28
CA TYR A 105 -3.17 -24.23 3.59
C TYR A 105 -3.65 -23.14 4.55
N ARG A 106 -4.87 -23.27 5.09
CA ARG A 106 -5.44 -22.28 6.01
C ARG A 106 -4.65 -22.13 7.29
N VAL A 107 -4.58 -20.91 7.76
CA VAL A 107 -4.16 -20.60 9.12
C VAL A 107 -5.26 -21.10 10.07
N LYS A 108 -4.89 -21.58 11.28
CA LYS A 108 -5.81 -22.15 12.28
C LYS A 108 -6.86 -21.17 12.85
N THR A 109 -7.11 -20.08 12.21
CA THR A 109 -8.04 -19.03 12.61
C THR A 109 -9.42 -19.29 12.02
N GLY A 110 -10.45 -19.21 12.84
CA GLY A 110 -11.84 -19.37 12.42
C GLY A 110 -12.33 -18.19 11.57
N TRP A 111 -13.31 -18.43 10.71
CA TRP A 111 -13.92 -17.37 9.90
C TRP A 111 -14.58 -16.29 10.76
N ASP A 112 -15.10 -16.65 11.96
CA ASP A 112 -15.73 -15.68 12.85
C ASP A 112 -14.71 -14.66 13.39
N GLU A 113 -13.48 -15.09 13.64
CA GLU A 113 -12.40 -14.19 14.05
C GLU A 113 -11.93 -13.27 12.93
N VAL A 114 -11.94 -13.77 11.67
CA VAL A 114 -11.61 -12.96 10.48
C VAL A 114 -12.60 -11.81 10.31
N PHE A 115 -13.88 -12.05 10.59
CA PHE A 115 -14.97 -11.07 10.43
C PHE A 115 -15.40 -10.38 11.74
N ALA A 116 -14.69 -10.62 12.85
CA ALA A 116 -14.99 -9.99 14.13
C ALA A 116 -14.84 -8.46 14.09
N ASP A 117 -13.91 -7.96 13.29
CA ASP A 117 -13.66 -6.54 13.08
C ASP A 117 -13.90 -6.15 11.62
N PRO A 118 -15.05 -5.54 11.29
CA PRO A 118 -15.40 -5.16 9.94
C PRO A 118 -14.57 -3.98 9.38
N GLU A 119 -13.86 -3.23 10.23
CA GLU A 119 -12.98 -2.14 9.78
C GLU A 119 -11.58 -2.64 9.41
N ARG A 120 -11.27 -3.88 9.74
CA ARG A 120 -9.99 -4.50 9.41
C ARG A 120 -9.88 -4.74 7.90
N LYS A 121 -8.88 -4.14 7.28
CA LYS A 121 -8.67 -4.19 5.82
C LYS A 121 -7.74 -5.32 5.37
N TYR A 122 -7.12 -6.04 6.28
CA TYR A 122 -6.15 -7.08 5.95
C TYR A 122 -6.17 -8.20 6.97
N PHE A 123 -6.42 -9.41 6.50
CA PHE A 123 -6.33 -10.62 7.30
C PHE A 123 -5.73 -11.77 6.48
N VAL A 124 -4.70 -12.45 7.02
CA VAL A 124 -4.07 -13.59 6.36
C VAL A 124 -4.88 -14.85 6.62
N VAL A 125 -5.42 -15.45 5.57
CA VAL A 125 -6.27 -16.67 5.66
C VAL A 125 -5.53 -17.95 5.31
N ALA A 126 -4.53 -17.89 4.41
CA ALA A 126 -3.72 -19.05 4.05
C ALA A 126 -2.26 -18.66 3.83
N LYS A 127 -1.33 -19.57 4.14
CA LYS A 127 0.11 -19.37 3.95
C LYS A 127 0.70 -20.56 3.20
N ASN A 128 1.84 -20.31 2.52
CA ASN A 128 2.59 -21.33 1.78
C ASN A 128 1.74 -22.04 0.70
N VAL A 129 0.81 -21.30 0.08
CA VAL A 129 -0.06 -21.83 -0.97
C VAL A 129 0.76 -22.01 -2.25
N PRO A 130 0.70 -23.18 -2.91
CA PRO A 130 1.35 -23.42 -4.19
C PRO A 130 0.79 -22.54 -5.30
N TYR A 131 1.58 -22.30 -6.33
CA TYR A 131 1.17 -21.51 -7.49
C TYR A 131 -0.10 -22.05 -8.17
N THR A 132 -0.26 -23.38 -8.25
CA THR A 132 -1.43 -24.02 -8.87
C THR A 132 -2.73 -23.60 -8.21
N GLU A 133 -2.79 -23.68 -6.86
CA GLU A 133 -3.97 -23.32 -6.08
C GLU A 133 -4.22 -21.80 -6.10
N THR A 134 -3.15 -21.02 -6.02
CA THR A 134 -3.22 -19.56 -6.15
C THR A 134 -3.79 -19.14 -7.51
N ASN A 135 -3.36 -19.81 -8.59
CA ASN A 135 -3.88 -19.53 -9.93
C ASN A 135 -5.36 -19.90 -10.08
N ASN A 136 -5.81 -20.98 -9.43
CA ASN A 136 -7.23 -21.35 -9.38
C ASN A 136 -8.05 -20.30 -8.62
N LEU A 137 -7.51 -19.80 -7.50
CA LEU A 137 -8.13 -18.72 -6.73
C LEU A 137 -8.23 -17.42 -7.54
N LYS A 138 -7.17 -17.08 -8.27
CA LYS A 138 -7.14 -15.92 -9.16
C LYS A 138 -8.17 -16.00 -10.29
N LYS A 139 -8.36 -17.19 -10.88
CA LYS A 139 -9.39 -17.41 -11.89
C LYS A 139 -10.81 -17.27 -11.35
N ALA A 140 -10.99 -17.49 -10.05
CA ALA A 140 -12.29 -17.32 -9.40
C ALA A 140 -12.68 -15.85 -9.20
N ASP A 141 -11.76 -14.91 -9.41
CA ASP A 141 -11.93 -13.44 -9.36
C ASP A 141 -12.76 -12.96 -8.15
N LEU A 142 -12.28 -13.35 -6.96
CA LEU A 142 -12.98 -13.05 -5.71
C LEU A 142 -12.65 -11.65 -5.22
N VAL A 143 -13.66 -10.79 -5.15
CA VAL A 143 -13.51 -9.42 -4.65
C VAL A 143 -13.05 -9.43 -3.19
N GLY A 144 -12.00 -8.66 -2.88
CA GLY A 144 -11.45 -8.55 -1.52
C GLY A 144 -10.51 -9.68 -1.11
N VAL A 145 -10.09 -10.53 -2.05
CA VAL A 145 -9.07 -11.56 -1.85
C VAL A 145 -7.79 -11.16 -2.59
N TYR A 146 -6.66 -11.20 -1.91
CA TYR A 146 -5.36 -10.78 -2.44
C TYR A 146 -4.32 -11.88 -2.25
N GLU A 147 -3.48 -12.05 -3.26
CA GLU A 147 -2.33 -12.95 -3.22
C GLU A 147 -1.01 -12.18 -3.18
N GLN A 148 -0.09 -12.62 -2.35
CA GLN A 148 1.25 -12.06 -2.23
C GLN A 148 2.29 -13.18 -2.30
N GLU A 149 3.27 -13.07 -3.19
CA GLU A 149 4.42 -13.99 -3.27
C GLU A 149 5.27 -13.87 -1.99
N THR A 150 5.63 -15.01 -1.41
CA THR A 150 6.37 -15.11 -0.14
C THR A 150 7.72 -15.75 -0.35
#